data_703d23d709566a8841f594c89176280b
#
_entry.id   703d23d709566a8841f594c89176280b
#
_cell.length_a   1.000
_cell.length_b   1.000
_cell.length_c   1.000
_cell.angle_alpha   90.00
_cell.angle_beta   90.00
_cell.angle_gamma   90.00
#
_symmetry.space_group_name_H-M   'P 1'
#
loop_
_entity.id
_entity.type
_entity.pdbx_description
1 polymer ?
#
loop_
_entity_poly.entity_id
_entity_poly.type
_entity_poly.pdbx_seq_one_letter_code
_entity_poly.pdbx_strand_id
1 'polypeptide(L)'
;MLMKSYRELNIYKEAHRLALEIHKISLGLPRFELYEEGSQIRKSSKATSTAIVEGYGRKRYKADFIKFLIYAQAECDETMEHLDYLFETGSFTDEPKYIGLKQNYISLSKQINKFI
;
A
#
# COMPACT_ATOMS: atom_id res chain seq x y z
N MET A 1 -15.00 22.20 5.14
CA MET A 1 -15.34 21.35 6.29
C MET A 1 -14.09 20.66 6.81
N LEU A 2 -13.90 20.69 8.12
CA LEU A 2 -12.75 20.04 8.74
C LEU A 2 -12.98 18.52 8.82
N MET A 3 -11.96 17.75 8.44
CA MET A 3 -11.99 16.31 8.58
C MET A 3 -11.95 15.90 10.05
N LYS A 4 -12.82 14.98 10.45
CA LYS A 4 -12.91 14.50 11.82
C LYS A 4 -11.94 13.36 12.11
N SER A 5 -11.47 12.64 11.06
CA SER A 5 -10.58 11.50 11.24
C SER A 5 -9.83 11.21 9.95
N TYR A 6 -8.72 10.46 10.08
CA TYR A 6 -7.94 9.97 8.93
C TYR A 6 -8.81 9.15 7.96
N ARG A 7 -9.90 8.55 8.47
CA ARG A 7 -10.80 7.72 7.67
C ARG A 7 -11.46 8.46 6.52
N GLU A 8 -11.50 9.79 6.59
CA GLU A 8 -12.06 10.63 5.53
C GLU A 8 -11.06 10.95 4.42
N LEU A 9 -9.76 10.70 4.66
CA LEU A 9 -8.74 10.91 3.63
C LEU A 9 -8.86 9.89 2.51
N ASN A 10 -8.94 10.38 1.27
CA ASN A 10 -9.04 9.49 0.10
C ASN A 10 -7.80 8.59 -0.03
N ILE A 11 -6.62 9.11 0.28
CA ILE A 11 -5.39 8.31 0.25
C ILE A 11 -5.44 7.16 1.26
N TYR A 12 -6.02 7.39 2.44
CA TYR A 12 -6.23 6.32 3.42
C TYR A 12 -7.20 5.27 2.89
N LYS A 13 -8.35 5.72 2.38
CA LYS A 13 -9.37 4.79 1.87
C LYS A 13 -8.81 3.89 0.78
N GLU A 14 -8.06 4.46 -0.14
CA GLU A 14 -7.46 3.71 -1.25
C GLU A 14 -6.37 2.76 -0.77
N ALA A 15 -5.48 3.23 0.11
CA ALA A 15 -4.42 2.38 0.67
C ALA A 15 -5.01 1.19 1.43
N HIS A 16 -6.06 1.43 2.20
CA HIS A 16 -6.74 0.39 2.96
C HIS A 16 -7.42 -0.63 2.04
N ARG A 17 -8.14 -0.14 1.04
CA ARG A 17 -8.81 -0.99 0.05
C ARG A 17 -7.81 -1.90 -0.67
N LEU A 18 -6.69 -1.32 -1.12
CA LEU A 18 -5.65 -2.08 -1.81
C LEU A 18 -5.02 -3.13 -0.89
N ALA A 19 -4.79 -2.79 0.37
CA ALA A 19 -4.23 -3.74 1.33
C ALA A 19 -5.14 -4.95 1.54
N LEU A 20 -6.46 -4.73 1.60
CA LEU A 20 -7.43 -5.82 1.71
C LEU A 20 -7.40 -6.71 0.47
N GLU A 21 -7.28 -6.11 -0.70
CA GLU A 21 -7.21 -6.84 -1.97
C GLU A 21 -5.93 -7.68 -2.06
N ILE A 22 -4.80 -7.09 -1.68
CA ILE A 22 -3.51 -7.79 -1.60
C ILE A 22 -3.59 -8.96 -0.62
N HIS A 23 -4.20 -8.75 0.53
CA HIS A 23 -4.37 -9.80 1.53
C HIS A 23 -5.09 -11.01 0.95
N LYS A 24 -6.22 -10.79 0.27
CA LYS A 24 -6.99 -11.86 -0.37
C LYS A 24 -6.18 -12.60 -1.40
N ILE A 25 -5.50 -11.87 -2.29
CA ILE A 25 -4.67 -12.46 -3.33
C ILE A 25 -3.57 -13.32 -2.72
N SER A 26 -2.93 -12.82 -1.65
CA SER A 26 -1.82 -13.53 -1.03
C SER A 26 -2.21 -14.89 -0.45
N LEU A 27 -3.45 -15.05 -0.03
CA LEU A 27 -3.92 -16.33 0.51
C LEU A 27 -4.14 -17.38 -0.57
N GLY A 28 -4.26 -16.97 -1.83
CA GLY A 28 -4.40 -17.89 -2.98
C GLY A 28 -3.09 -18.24 -3.66
N LEU A 29 -1.96 -17.73 -3.19
CA LEU A 29 -0.65 -18.02 -3.76
C LEU A 29 -0.19 -19.44 -3.41
N PRO A 30 0.82 -19.99 -4.13
CA PRO A 30 1.42 -21.26 -3.74
C PRO A 30 1.79 -21.27 -2.26
N ARG A 31 1.65 -22.44 -1.63
CA ARG A 31 1.76 -22.55 -0.17
C ARG A 31 3.06 -22.00 0.40
N PHE A 32 4.19 -22.20 -0.29
CA PHE A 32 5.48 -21.71 0.19
C PHE A 32 5.56 -20.18 0.27
N GLU A 33 4.77 -19.47 -0.57
CA GLU A 33 4.75 -18.01 -0.57
C GLU A 33 4.04 -17.42 0.64
N LEU A 34 3.27 -18.24 1.35
CA LEU A 34 2.53 -17.75 2.52
C LEU A 34 3.47 -17.11 3.55
N TYR A 35 4.67 -17.64 3.69
CA TYR A 35 5.68 -17.18 4.64
C TYR A 35 6.85 -16.44 3.99
N GLU A 36 6.87 -16.32 2.67
CA GLU A 36 7.90 -15.60 1.92
C GLU A 36 7.33 -14.31 1.32
N GLU A 37 7.24 -14.21 0.00
CA GLU A 37 6.74 -12.98 -0.66
C GLU A 37 5.30 -12.64 -0.28
N GLY A 38 4.47 -13.66 -0.05
CA GLY A 38 3.10 -13.44 0.42
C GLY A 38 3.08 -12.71 1.76
N SER A 39 3.94 -13.11 2.70
CA SER A 39 4.08 -12.42 3.98
C SER A 39 4.58 -10.99 3.80
N GLN A 40 5.59 -10.80 2.96
CA GLN A 40 6.18 -9.47 2.74
C GLN A 40 5.18 -8.51 2.10
N ILE A 41 4.42 -8.95 1.10
CA ILE A 41 3.45 -8.07 0.43
C ILE A 41 2.27 -7.73 1.34
N ARG A 42 1.84 -8.66 2.20
CA ARG A 42 0.82 -8.35 3.21
C ARG A 42 1.31 -7.27 4.17
N LYS A 43 2.56 -7.35 4.60
CA LYS A 43 3.19 -6.39 5.50
C LYS A 43 3.28 -5.01 4.88
N SER A 44 3.88 -4.90 3.70
CA SER A 44 4.11 -3.61 3.05
C SER A 44 2.81 -2.91 2.65
N SER A 45 1.83 -3.67 2.15
CA SER A 45 0.54 -3.09 1.76
C SER A 45 -0.19 -2.51 2.97
N LYS A 46 -0.18 -3.20 4.11
CA LYS A 46 -0.80 -2.70 5.34
C LYS A 46 -0.02 -1.53 5.93
N ALA A 47 1.30 -1.55 5.83
CA ALA A 47 2.16 -0.48 6.31
C ALA A 47 1.91 0.84 5.58
N THR A 48 1.49 0.79 4.31
CA THR A 48 1.12 1.99 3.55
C THR A 48 -0.01 2.75 4.24
N SER A 49 -1.11 2.07 4.55
CA SER A 49 -2.24 2.72 5.23
C SER A 49 -1.90 3.12 6.66
N THR A 50 -1.15 2.29 7.37
CA THR A 50 -0.74 2.58 8.76
C THR A 50 0.12 3.83 8.83
N ALA A 51 1.04 4.02 7.88
CA ALA A 51 1.86 5.24 7.82
C ALA A 51 1.01 6.49 7.60
N ILE A 52 -0.04 6.41 6.77
CA ILE A 52 -0.97 7.52 6.56
C ILE A 52 -1.70 7.84 7.87
N VAL A 53 -2.15 6.83 8.59
CA VAL A 53 -2.81 7.00 9.90
C VAL A 53 -1.89 7.72 10.88
N GLU A 54 -0.64 7.27 10.97
CA GLU A 54 0.36 7.86 11.86
C GLU A 54 0.67 9.31 11.47
N GLY A 55 0.80 9.57 10.17
CA GLY A 55 1.02 10.92 9.66
C GLY A 55 -0.12 11.86 10.03
N TYR A 56 -1.34 11.42 9.81
CA TYR A 56 -2.52 12.21 10.17
C TYR A 56 -2.58 12.50 11.67
N GLY A 57 -2.22 11.52 12.50
CA GLY A 57 -2.19 11.72 13.95
C GLY A 57 -1.16 12.75 14.40
N ARG A 58 -0.16 13.03 13.56
CA ARG A 58 0.91 13.99 13.82
C ARG A 58 0.76 15.27 12.99
N LYS A 59 -0.39 15.50 12.39
CA LYS A 59 -0.62 16.61 11.45
C LYS A 59 -0.40 18.00 12.05
N ARG A 60 -0.43 18.11 13.36
CA ARG A 60 -0.10 19.34 14.08
C ARG A 60 1.32 19.81 13.73
N TYR A 61 2.23 18.87 13.51
CA TYR A 61 3.61 19.14 13.15
C TYR A 61 3.82 18.74 11.69
N LYS A 62 3.91 19.74 10.82
CA LYS A 62 3.98 19.52 9.38
C LYS A 62 5.12 18.61 8.96
N ALA A 63 6.30 18.78 9.57
CA ALA A 63 7.46 17.95 9.26
C ALA A 63 7.22 16.47 9.56
N ASP A 64 6.55 16.17 10.68
CA ASP A 64 6.19 14.81 11.05
C ASP A 64 5.16 14.22 10.09
N PHE A 65 4.14 15.01 9.75
CA PHE A 65 3.12 14.58 8.79
C PHE A 65 3.76 14.18 7.46
N ILE A 66 4.61 15.03 6.91
CA ILE A 66 5.31 14.78 5.64
C ILE A 66 6.19 13.55 5.75
N LYS A 67 6.92 13.39 6.85
CA LYS A 67 7.80 12.24 7.09
C LYS A 67 7.04 10.92 6.96
N PHE A 68 5.87 10.80 7.59
CA PHE A 68 5.07 9.57 7.52
C PHE A 68 4.44 9.37 6.14
N LEU A 69 4.13 10.45 5.42
CA LEU A 69 3.66 10.31 4.03
C LEU A 69 4.78 9.82 3.12
N ILE A 70 6.02 10.22 3.35
CA ILE A 70 7.18 9.68 2.63
C ILE A 70 7.35 8.20 2.93
N TYR A 71 7.15 7.78 4.19
CA TYR A 71 7.16 6.35 4.54
C TYR A 71 6.06 5.60 3.79
N ALA A 72 4.86 6.18 3.68
CA ALA A 72 3.76 5.57 2.93
C ALA A 72 4.13 5.37 1.46
N GLN A 73 4.79 6.35 0.83
CA GLN A 73 5.27 6.21 -0.55
C GLN A 73 6.30 5.09 -0.69
N ALA A 74 7.24 5.00 0.26
CA ALA A 74 8.24 3.93 0.25
C ALA A 74 7.57 2.56 0.37
N GLU A 75 6.52 2.45 1.17
CA GLU A 75 5.77 1.19 1.29
C GLU A 75 4.98 0.87 0.02
N CYS A 76 4.50 1.87 -0.71
CA CYS A 76 3.91 1.65 -2.05
C CYS A 76 4.93 1.03 -3.00
N ASP A 77 6.14 1.57 -3.03
CA ASP A 77 7.21 1.06 -3.89
C ASP A 77 7.58 -0.37 -3.49
N GLU A 78 7.69 -0.63 -2.20
CA GLU A 78 8.00 -1.96 -1.68
C GLU A 78 6.91 -2.97 -2.05
N THR A 79 5.65 -2.58 -1.95
CA THR A 79 4.53 -3.43 -2.34
C THR A 79 4.58 -3.77 -3.83
N MET A 80 4.89 -2.79 -4.68
CA MET A 80 5.04 -3.02 -6.11
C MET A 80 6.20 -3.96 -6.43
N GLU A 81 7.30 -3.84 -5.70
CA GLU A 81 8.45 -4.75 -5.88
C GLU A 81 8.07 -6.18 -5.53
N HIS A 82 7.40 -6.39 -4.40
CA HIS A 82 6.93 -7.74 -4.04
C HIS A 82 5.94 -8.28 -5.06
N LEU A 83 5.09 -7.43 -5.60
CA LEU A 83 4.13 -7.81 -6.64
C LEU A 83 4.86 -8.25 -7.92
N ASP A 84 5.91 -7.52 -8.29
CA ASP A 84 6.76 -7.88 -9.44
C ASP A 84 7.42 -9.24 -9.24
N TYR A 85 7.99 -9.49 -8.07
CA TYR A 85 8.57 -10.81 -7.75
C TYR A 85 7.54 -11.92 -7.88
N LEU A 86 6.35 -11.73 -7.34
CA LEU A 86 5.29 -12.74 -7.42
C LEU A 86 4.91 -13.05 -8.86
N PHE A 87 4.80 -12.02 -9.70
CA PHE A 87 4.42 -12.18 -11.09
C PHE A 87 5.57 -12.80 -11.92
N GLU A 88 6.77 -12.27 -11.79
CA GLU A 88 7.92 -12.69 -12.58
C GLU A 88 8.41 -14.10 -12.24
N THR A 89 8.19 -14.55 -11.01
CA THR A 89 8.51 -15.93 -10.61
C THR A 89 7.40 -16.92 -10.91
N GLY A 90 6.25 -16.44 -11.38
CA GLY A 90 5.12 -17.31 -11.71
C GLY A 90 4.26 -17.73 -10.53
N SER A 91 4.51 -17.17 -9.35
CA SER A 91 3.67 -17.43 -8.17
C SER A 91 2.30 -16.78 -8.29
N PHE A 92 2.21 -15.63 -8.95
CA PHE A 92 0.96 -14.97 -9.27
C PHE A 92 0.83 -14.86 -10.78
N THR A 93 -0.24 -15.41 -11.34
CA THR A 93 -0.37 -15.59 -12.79
C THR A 93 -1.47 -14.75 -13.45
N ASP A 94 -2.30 -14.08 -12.68
CA ASP A 94 -3.38 -13.24 -13.19
C ASP A 94 -2.79 -11.89 -13.67
N GLU A 95 -2.39 -11.84 -14.94
CA GLU A 95 -1.73 -10.66 -15.50
C GLU A 95 -2.59 -9.40 -15.49
N PRO A 96 -3.88 -9.43 -15.88
CA PRO A 96 -4.73 -8.24 -15.78
C PRO A 96 -4.82 -7.70 -14.36
N LYS A 97 -4.90 -8.58 -13.37
CA LYS A 97 -4.95 -8.18 -11.96
C LYS A 97 -3.63 -7.57 -11.51
N TYR A 98 -2.51 -8.16 -11.92
CA TYR A 98 -1.18 -7.64 -11.65
C TYR A 98 -1.01 -6.21 -12.19
N ILE A 99 -1.38 -6.00 -13.46
CA ILE A 99 -1.29 -4.68 -14.10
C ILE A 99 -2.17 -3.67 -13.38
N GLY A 100 -3.41 -4.05 -13.07
CA GLY A 100 -4.37 -3.18 -12.40
C GLY A 100 -3.90 -2.75 -11.01
N LEU A 101 -3.36 -3.68 -10.22
CA LEU A 101 -2.83 -3.38 -8.89
C LEU A 101 -1.64 -2.42 -8.96
N LYS A 102 -0.73 -2.64 -9.89
CA LYS A 102 0.41 -1.74 -10.08
C LYS A 102 -0.04 -0.33 -10.43
N GLN A 103 -0.98 -0.20 -11.36
CA GLN A 103 -1.53 1.10 -11.73
C GLN A 103 -2.17 1.79 -10.53
N ASN A 104 -2.90 1.05 -9.70
CA ASN A 104 -3.54 1.59 -8.51
C ASN A 104 -2.51 2.09 -7.49
N TYR A 105 -1.40 1.36 -7.28
CA TYR A 105 -0.35 1.80 -6.38
C TYR A 105 0.42 3.00 -6.92
N ILE A 106 0.66 3.06 -8.23
CA ILE A 106 1.28 4.22 -8.86
C ILE A 106 0.39 5.46 -8.66
N SER A 107 -0.91 5.31 -8.87
CA SER A 107 -1.88 6.40 -8.67
C SER A 107 -1.92 6.83 -7.21
N LEU A 108 -1.95 5.88 -6.27
CA LEU A 108 -1.94 6.18 -4.84
C LEU A 108 -0.69 6.96 -4.45
N SER A 109 0.48 6.52 -4.92
CA SER A 109 1.74 7.21 -4.63
C SER A 109 1.73 8.66 -5.11
N LYS A 110 1.18 8.90 -6.31
CA LYS A 110 1.02 10.27 -6.85
C LYS A 110 0.08 11.12 -5.99
N GLN A 111 -1.02 10.51 -5.51
CA GLN A 111 -1.96 11.20 -4.65
C GLN A 111 -1.33 11.56 -3.30
N ILE A 112 -0.56 10.65 -2.71
CA ILE A 112 0.18 10.91 -1.47
C ILE A 112 1.16 12.06 -1.69
N ASN A 113 1.83 12.08 -2.83
CA ASN A 113 2.82 13.10 -3.14
C ASN A 113 2.23 14.52 -3.16
N LYS A 114 0.95 14.66 -3.47
CA LYS A 114 0.28 15.97 -3.45
C LYS A 114 0.22 16.61 -2.06
N PHE A 115 0.33 15.80 -1.01
CA PHE A 115 0.37 16.29 0.37
C PHE A 115 1.79 16.68 0.81
N ILE A 116 2.80 16.26 0.07
CA ILE A 116 4.18 16.52 0.37
C ILE A 116 4.64 17.82 -0.31
#